data_6bca33ed4c7d03da73dc5447b24bc86c
#
_entry.id   6bca33ed4c7d03da73dc5447b24bc86c
#
_cell.length_a   1.000
_cell.length_b   1.000
_cell.length_c   1.000
_cell.angle_alpha   90.00
_cell.angle_beta   90.00
_cell.angle_gamma   90.00
#
_symmetry.space_group_name_H-M   'P 1'
#
loop_
_entity.id
_entity.type
_entity.pdbx_description
1 polymer ?
#
loop_
_entity_poly.entity_id
_entity_poly.type
_entity_poly.pdbx_seq_one_letter_code
_entity_poly.pdbx_strand_id
1 'polypeptide(L)'
;DDILLFGLMANSKNPATLEVVGDSLQVEPYSCMLRKDDPEFKAVVDGTLKNLMKSGEFTRLYDKWFMSPIPPKGVNLNLPMSEQLKANLKAQSDQPAL
;
A
#
# COMPACT_ATOMS: atom_id res chain seq x y z
N ASP A 1 -0.89 8.90 9.18
CA ASP A 1 -0.80 7.70 8.36
C ASP A 1 -2.13 6.94 8.45
N ASP A 2 -2.82 6.79 7.33
CA ASP A 2 -4.14 6.16 7.25
C ASP A 2 -4.09 4.67 7.63
N ILE A 3 -3.07 3.94 7.22
CA ILE A 3 -2.89 2.51 7.55
C ILE A 3 -2.84 2.33 9.06
N LEU A 4 -2.11 3.19 9.77
CA LEU A 4 -2.04 3.15 11.23
C LEU A 4 -3.40 3.46 11.87
N LEU A 5 -4.13 4.44 11.35
CA LEU A 5 -5.47 4.76 11.85
C LEU A 5 -6.43 3.59 11.66
N PHE A 6 -6.46 2.98 10.48
CA PHE A 6 -7.29 1.80 10.22
C PHE A 6 -6.89 0.62 11.12
N GLY A 7 -5.59 0.42 11.36
CA GLY A 7 -5.11 -0.60 12.28
C GLY A 7 -5.57 -0.38 13.72
N LEU A 8 -5.48 0.85 14.22
CA LEU A 8 -5.96 1.20 15.55
C LEU A 8 -7.47 1.03 15.67
N MET A 9 -8.22 1.47 14.66
CA MET A 9 -9.66 1.31 14.62
C MET A 9 -10.06 -0.16 14.65
N ALA A 10 -9.47 -0.98 13.80
CA ALA A 10 -9.78 -2.41 13.70
C ALA A 10 -9.46 -3.19 14.97
N ASN A 11 -8.47 -2.75 15.75
CA ASN A 11 -8.08 -3.36 17.03
C ASN A 11 -8.74 -2.72 18.26
N SER A 12 -9.62 -1.75 18.07
CA SER A 12 -10.37 -1.15 19.17
C SER A 12 -11.44 -2.10 19.72
N LYS A 13 -11.99 -1.77 20.90
CA LYS A 13 -13.06 -2.58 21.51
C LYS A 13 -14.32 -2.62 20.65
N ASN A 14 -14.67 -1.50 19.99
CA ASN A 14 -15.87 -1.35 19.18
C ASN A 14 -15.53 -0.70 17.83
N PRO A 15 -14.94 -1.44 16.89
CA PRO A 15 -14.52 -0.88 15.60
C PRO A 15 -15.65 -0.20 14.82
N ALA A 16 -16.88 -0.74 14.94
CA ALA A 16 -18.05 -0.21 14.23
C ALA A 16 -18.48 1.20 14.71
N THR A 17 -17.96 1.66 15.82
CA THR A 17 -18.27 3.01 16.35
C THR A 17 -17.26 4.07 15.91
N LEU A 18 -16.22 3.67 15.16
CA LEU A 18 -15.15 4.54 14.73
C LEU A 18 -15.13 4.64 13.21
N GLU A 19 -14.76 5.80 12.71
CA GLU A 19 -14.64 6.07 11.28
C GLU A 19 -13.46 7.00 11.03
N VAL A 20 -12.70 6.72 9.97
CA VAL A 20 -11.67 7.65 9.49
C VAL A 20 -12.33 8.63 8.54
N VAL A 21 -12.29 9.92 8.88
CA VAL A 21 -12.99 10.99 8.16
C VAL A 21 -12.01 12.09 7.72
N GLY A 22 -12.46 12.90 6.77
CA GLY A 22 -11.72 14.04 6.25
C GLY A 22 -10.88 13.70 5.03
N ASP A 23 -10.34 14.74 4.42
CA ASP A 23 -9.47 14.62 3.26
C ASP A 23 -8.05 14.22 3.68
N SER A 24 -7.34 13.60 2.75
CA SER A 24 -5.92 13.28 2.95
C SER A 24 -5.12 14.58 3.15
N LEU A 25 -4.40 14.65 4.27
CA LEU A 25 -3.57 15.83 4.58
C LEU A 25 -2.28 15.85 3.77
N GLN A 26 -1.77 14.68 3.42
CA GLN A 26 -0.51 14.50 2.71
C GLN A 26 -0.47 13.12 2.08
N VAL A 27 0.17 13.01 0.92
CA VAL A 27 0.51 11.73 0.30
C VAL A 27 1.99 11.45 0.52
N GLU A 28 2.30 10.31 1.11
CA GLU A 28 3.67 9.90 1.39
C GLU A 28 4.03 8.67 0.54
N PRO A 29 5.02 8.76 -0.35
CA PRO A 29 5.43 7.61 -1.14
C PRO A 29 6.27 6.63 -0.29
N TYR A 30 5.93 5.35 -0.38
CA TYR A 30 6.80 4.29 0.12
C TYR A 30 7.77 3.86 -0.98
N SER A 31 9.01 3.61 -0.61
CA SER A 31 10.02 3.19 -1.58
C SER A 31 11.05 2.25 -0.96
N CYS A 32 11.76 1.54 -1.81
CA CYS A 32 12.90 0.72 -1.43
C CYS A 32 14.18 1.55 -1.53
N MET A 33 14.95 1.58 -0.44
CA MET A 33 16.26 2.22 -0.46
C MET A 33 17.29 1.27 -1.03
N LEU A 34 18.00 1.69 -2.08
CA LEU A 34 19.01 0.92 -2.76
C LEU A 34 20.36 1.63 -2.68
N ARG A 35 21.44 0.86 -2.94
CA ARG A 35 22.78 1.42 -3.05
C ARG A 35 22.84 2.44 -4.19
N LYS A 36 23.45 3.59 -3.92
CA LYS A 36 23.70 4.63 -4.93
C LYS A 36 24.62 4.10 -6.03
N ASP A 37 24.44 4.60 -7.23
CA ASP A 37 25.29 4.30 -8.40
C ASP A 37 25.36 2.80 -8.76
N ASP A 38 24.26 2.10 -8.57
CA ASP A 38 24.10 0.70 -8.98
C ASP A 38 22.90 0.54 -9.90
N PRO A 39 23.03 0.94 -11.19
CA PRO A 39 21.93 0.88 -12.13
C PRO A 39 21.49 -0.53 -12.47
N GLU A 40 22.38 -1.51 -12.41
CA GLU A 40 22.04 -2.91 -12.68
C GLU A 40 21.09 -3.48 -11.62
N PHE A 41 21.42 -3.26 -10.34
CA PHE A 41 20.55 -3.69 -9.25
C PHE A 41 19.21 -2.93 -9.26
N LYS A 42 19.26 -1.62 -9.49
CA LYS A 42 18.03 -0.83 -9.64
C LYS A 42 17.13 -1.38 -10.74
N ALA A 43 17.68 -1.76 -11.89
CA ALA A 43 16.92 -2.34 -12.99
C ALA A 43 16.23 -3.66 -12.59
N VAL A 44 16.88 -4.51 -11.80
CA VAL A 44 16.28 -5.76 -11.29
C VAL A 44 15.11 -5.45 -10.36
N VAL A 45 15.27 -4.53 -9.43
CA VAL A 45 14.20 -4.14 -8.48
C VAL A 45 13.04 -3.49 -9.23
N ASP A 46 13.29 -2.53 -10.09
CA ASP A 46 12.25 -1.84 -10.87
C ASP A 46 11.50 -2.83 -11.78
N GLY A 47 12.21 -3.73 -12.45
CA GLY A 47 11.62 -4.76 -13.29
C GLY A 47 10.72 -5.71 -12.51
N THR A 48 11.15 -6.12 -11.32
CA THR A 48 10.35 -6.99 -10.44
C THR A 48 9.08 -6.29 -9.99
N LEU A 49 9.17 -5.03 -9.54
CA LEU A 49 8.01 -4.25 -9.12
C LEU A 49 7.03 -4.02 -10.28
N LYS A 50 7.53 -3.68 -11.46
CA LYS A 50 6.70 -3.53 -12.66
C LYS A 50 5.97 -4.82 -13.01
N ASN A 51 6.64 -5.96 -12.93
CA ASN A 51 6.01 -7.27 -13.16
C ASN A 51 4.92 -7.58 -12.14
N LEU A 52 5.14 -7.28 -10.87
CA LEU A 52 4.11 -7.43 -9.83
C LEU A 52 2.87 -6.59 -10.13
N MET A 53 3.08 -5.35 -10.54
CA MET A 53 1.99 -4.42 -10.88
C MET A 53 1.24 -4.87 -12.13
N LYS A 54 1.96 -5.24 -13.17
CA LYS A 54 1.41 -5.63 -14.47
C LYS A 54 0.65 -6.96 -14.44
N SER A 55 1.13 -7.93 -13.67
CA SER A 55 0.53 -9.26 -13.57
C SER A 55 -0.73 -9.31 -12.69
N GLY A 56 -1.03 -8.25 -11.93
CA GLY A 56 -2.09 -8.24 -10.93
C GLY A 56 -1.67 -8.82 -9.58
N GLU A 57 -0.44 -9.30 -9.44
CA GLU A 57 0.07 -9.86 -8.18
C GLU A 57 0.11 -8.82 -7.06
N PHE A 58 0.48 -7.59 -7.38
CA PHE A 58 0.46 -6.50 -6.40
C PHE A 58 -0.94 -6.29 -5.84
N THR A 59 -1.95 -6.27 -6.70
CA THR A 59 -3.35 -6.11 -6.27
C THR A 59 -3.80 -7.27 -5.38
N ARG A 60 -3.40 -8.51 -5.70
CA ARG A 60 -3.69 -9.67 -4.84
C ARG A 60 -3.03 -9.56 -3.48
N LEU A 61 -1.77 -9.11 -3.43
CA LEU A 61 -1.08 -8.87 -2.16
C LEU A 61 -1.76 -7.77 -1.34
N TYR A 62 -2.17 -6.70 -2.01
CA TYR A 62 -2.91 -5.63 -1.35
C TYR A 62 -4.22 -6.15 -0.74
N ASP A 63 -5.01 -6.87 -1.51
CA ASP A 63 -6.29 -7.43 -1.04
C ASP A 63 -6.07 -8.42 0.11
N LYS A 64 -5.02 -9.22 0.05
CA LYS A 64 -4.68 -10.16 1.12
C LYS A 64 -4.40 -9.46 2.45
N TRP A 65 -3.68 -8.33 2.44
CA TRP A 65 -3.20 -7.69 3.66
C TRP A 65 -4.08 -6.54 4.15
N PHE A 66 -4.84 -5.91 3.26
CA PHE A 66 -5.63 -4.72 3.59
C PHE A 66 -7.14 -4.90 3.42
N MET A 67 -7.59 -5.95 2.72
CA MET A 67 -9.00 -6.19 2.43
C MET A 67 -9.50 -7.56 2.88
N SER A 68 -8.70 -8.30 3.63
CA SER A 68 -9.02 -9.66 4.10
C SER A 68 -8.57 -9.83 5.55
N PRO A 69 -9.10 -10.82 6.28
CA PRO A 69 -8.62 -11.15 7.61
C PRO A 69 -7.13 -11.53 7.60
N ILE A 70 -6.36 -10.95 8.50
CA ILE A 70 -4.91 -11.18 8.62
C ILE A 70 -4.53 -11.74 9.97
N PRO A 71 -3.46 -12.59 10.04
CA PRO A 71 -2.96 -13.07 11.32
C PRO A 71 -2.40 -11.91 12.17
N PRO A 72 -2.27 -12.08 13.50
CA PRO A 72 -2.63 -13.28 14.25
C PRO A 72 -4.11 -13.35 14.66
N LYS A 73 -4.82 -12.22 14.68
CA LYS A 73 -6.17 -12.12 15.26
C LYS A 73 -7.31 -12.28 14.23
N GLY A 74 -6.99 -12.41 12.94
CA GLY A 74 -8.01 -12.45 11.90
C GLY A 74 -8.71 -11.11 11.65
N VAL A 75 -8.08 -9.99 11.99
CA VAL A 75 -8.62 -8.65 11.79
C VAL A 75 -8.52 -8.27 10.32
N ASN A 76 -9.61 -7.71 9.78
CA ASN A 76 -9.64 -7.12 8.44
C ASN A 76 -9.59 -5.59 8.57
N LEU A 77 -8.60 -4.96 7.97
CA LEU A 77 -8.46 -3.49 8.02
C LEU A 77 -9.52 -2.78 7.19
N ASN A 78 -10.11 -3.45 6.20
CA ASN A 78 -11.10 -2.86 5.29
C ASN A 78 -10.63 -1.53 4.68
N LEU A 79 -9.38 -1.50 4.24
CA LEU A 79 -8.75 -0.31 3.65
C LEU A 79 -8.69 -0.45 2.14
N PRO A 80 -9.66 0.13 1.38
CA PRO A 80 -9.61 0.09 -0.08
C PRO A 80 -8.39 0.82 -0.62
N MET A 81 -7.88 0.32 -1.74
CA MET A 81 -6.76 0.97 -2.42
C MET A 81 -7.13 2.39 -2.83
N SER A 82 -6.29 3.37 -2.50
CA SER A 82 -6.49 4.77 -2.86
C SER A 82 -6.42 4.99 -4.37
N GLU A 83 -7.05 6.06 -4.86
CA GLU A 83 -6.96 6.42 -6.27
C GLU A 83 -5.52 6.77 -6.67
N GLN A 84 -4.74 7.37 -5.77
CA GLN A 84 -3.31 7.65 -5.99
C GLN A 84 -2.51 6.36 -6.18
N LEU A 85 -2.74 5.34 -5.35
CA LEU A 85 -2.07 4.06 -5.50
C LEU A 85 -2.48 3.34 -6.78
N LYS A 86 -3.77 3.35 -7.12
CA LYS A 86 -4.26 2.79 -8.40
C LYS A 86 -3.59 3.46 -9.60
N ALA A 87 -3.49 4.79 -9.58
CA ALA A 87 -2.82 5.55 -10.62
C ALA A 87 -1.33 5.19 -10.72
N ASN A 88 -0.67 5.02 -9.59
CA ASN A 88 0.74 4.62 -9.53
C ASN A 88 0.97 3.21 -10.10
N LEU A 89 0.10 2.25 -9.77
CA LEU A 89 0.15 0.90 -10.35
C LEU A 89 0.00 0.91 -11.86
N LYS A 90 -0.83 1.81 -12.39
CA LYS A 90 -1.04 1.98 -13.82
C LYS A 90 0.16 2.66 -14.50
N ALA A 91 0.73 3.66 -13.87
CA ALA A 91 1.89 4.41 -14.39
C ALA A 91 3.18 3.59 -14.37
N GLN A 92 3.35 2.72 -13.38
CA GLN A 92 4.54 1.87 -13.19
C GLN A 92 5.86 2.68 -13.23
N SER A 93 5.82 3.89 -12.66
CA SER A 93 6.93 4.83 -12.63
C SER A 93 7.72 4.71 -11.33
N ASP A 94 9.01 5.00 -11.37
CA ASP A 94 9.87 5.14 -10.21
C ASP A 94 9.84 6.56 -9.60
N GLN A 95 9.06 7.46 -10.21
CA GLN A 95 8.87 8.81 -9.69
C GLN A 95 7.89 8.80 -8.51
N PRO A 96 8.17 9.56 -7.44
CA PRO A 96 7.26 9.62 -6.31
C PRO A 96 5.92 10.24 -6.70
N ALA A 97 4.84 9.65 -6.20
CA ALA A 97 3.49 10.19 -6.33
C ALA A 97 3.29 11.28 -5.25
N LEU A 98 3.59 12.50 -5.59
CA LEU A 98 3.44 13.66 -4.69
C LEU A 98 2.19 14.47 -5.03
#